data_8ff98398b0277fafb526ea12abdf54f1
#
_entry.id   8ff98398b0277fafb526ea12abdf54f1
#
_cell.length_a   1.000
_cell.length_b   1.000
_cell.length_c   1.000
_cell.angle_alpha   90.00
_cell.angle_beta   90.00
_cell.angle_gamma   90.00
#
_symmetry.space_group_name_H-M   'P 1'
#
loop_
_entity.id
_entity.type
_entity.pdbx_description
1 polymer ?
#
loop_
_entity_poly.entity_id
_entity_poly.type
_entity_poly.pdbx_seq_one_letter_code
_entity_poly.pdbx_strand_id
1 'polypeptide(L)'
;SLGVDIEEVKARLLKVNNLALEGRPEDMVITSHICRGNYHSTFFTSGPYDSVADYVFAQEHVDALLLEYDDARSGGFAPLAKVSPDKKVVLGLITTKKPELEDKDKVIARIHEAEKYIPLERLCLSPQCGFASCEIGNKITEEQQWAKLALVKEIAEEVWK
;
A
#
# COMPACT_ATOMS: atom_id res chain seq x y z
N SER A 1 25.69 6.96 15.95
CA SER A 1 24.91 5.76 15.68
C SER A 1 24.64 5.07 17.02
N LEU A 2 23.42 4.64 17.27
CA LEU A 2 23.02 3.96 18.52
C LEU A 2 23.53 2.51 18.59
N GLY A 3 24.44 2.07 17.70
CA GLY A 3 24.97 0.70 17.65
C GLY A 3 23.91 -0.39 17.37
N VAL A 4 22.77 0.00 16.81
CA VAL A 4 21.69 -0.94 16.48
C VAL A 4 21.94 -1.53 15.10
N ASP A 5 21.96 -2.87 15.01
CA ASP A 5 21.96 -3.58 13.74
C ASP A 5 20.54 -3.56 13.15
N ILE A 6 20.37 -2.82 12.06
CA ILE A 6 19.08 -2.63 11.40
C ILE A 6 18.57 -3.95 10.80
N GLU A 7 19.45 -4.81 10.31
CA GLU A 7 19.04 -6.11 9.74
C GLU A 7 18.52 -7.04 10.83
N GLU A 8 19.15 -7.05 12.02
CA GLU A 8 18.64 -7.78 13.17
C GLU A 8 17.27 -7.25 13.61
N VAL A 9 17.07 -5.94 13.61
CA VAL A 9 15.77 -5.32 13.95
C VAL A 9 14.69 -5.73 12.95
N LYS A 10 14.97 -5.65 11.64
CA LYS A 10 14.02 -6.08 10.60
C LYS A 10 13.61 -7.55 10.77
N ALA A 11 14.60 -8.44 10.94
CA ALA A 11 14.35 -9.86 11.13
C ALA A 11 13.50 -10.14 12.38
N ARG A 12 13.78 -9.44 13.48
CA ARG A 12 13.03 -9.58 14.72
C ARG A 12 11.59 -9.08 14.59
N LEU A 13 11.37 -7.92 13.95
CA LEU A 13 10.03 -7.38 13.73
C LEU A 13 9.21 -8.30 12.82
N LEU A 14 9.79 -8.79 11.72
CA LEU A 14 9.13 -9.77 10.86
C LEU A 14 8.73 -11.03 11.63
N LYS A 15 9.64 -11.56 12.46
CA LYS A 15 9.34 -12.73 13.31
C LYS A 15 8.15 -12.47 14.23
N VAL A 16 8.11 -11.30 14.88
CA VAL A 16 7.00 -10.95 15.80
C VAL A 16 5.69 -10.83 15.04
N ASN A 17 5.69 -10.17 13.85
CA ASN A 17 4.50 -10.06 13.01
C ASN A 17 3.99 -11.45 12.61
N ASN A 18 4.86 -12.33 12.11
CA ASN A 18 4.46 -13.67 11.70
C ASN A 18 3.96 -14.53 12.87
N LEU A 19 4.57 -14.43 14.05
CA LEU A 19 4.09 -15.10 15.26
C LEU A 19 2.68 -14.64 15.67
N ALA A 20 2.36 -13.35 15.49
CA ALA A 20 1.03 -12.82 15.80
C ALA A 20 -0.06 -13.37 14.87
N LEU A 21 0.33 -13.92 13.72
CA LEU A 21 -0.58 -14.50 12.71
C LEU A 21 -0.69 -16.04 12.80
N GLU A 22 0.09 -16.67 13.68
CA GLU A 22 0.03 -18.11 13.88
C GLU A 22 -1.33 -18.54 14.48
N GLY A 23 -1.85 -19.66 13.98
CA GLY A 23 -3.13 -20.20 14.44
C GLY A 23 -4.36 -19.46 13.90
N ARG A 24 -4.21 -18.56 12.92
CA ARG A 24 -5.36 -17.97 12.23
C ARG A 24 -6.23 -19.07 11.58
N PRO A 25 -7.57 -18.92 11.55
CA PRO A 25 -8.43 -19.79 10.75
C PRO A 25 -8.00 -19.82 9.27
N GLU A 26 -8.13 -20.98 8.62
CA GLU A 26 -7.71 -21.14 7.21
C GLU A 26 -8.47 -20.25 6.23
N ASP A 27 -9.72 -19.91 6.55
CA ASP A 27 -10.59 -19.04 5.75
C ASP A 27 -10.42 -17.54 6.09
N MET A 28 -9.55 -17.18 7.03
CA MET A 28 -9.30 -15.79 7.40
C MET A 28 -8.29 -15.15 6.46
N VAL A 29 -8.74 -14.14 5.71
CA VAL A 29 -7.86 -13.29 4.90
C VAL A 29 -7.24 -12.20 5.77
N ILE A 30 -5.93 -12.14 5.80
CA ILE A 30 -5.16 -11.12 6.54
C ILE A 30 -4.40 -10.25 5.58
N THR A 31 -4.46 -8.94 5.79
CA THR A 31 -3.74 -7.96 5.00
C THR A 31 -2.86 -7.08 5.89
N SER A 32 -1.73 -6.62 5.37
CA SER A 32 -0.83 -5.70 6.05
C SER A 32 -0.80 -4.36 5.31
N HIS A 33 -0.90 -3.26 6.04
CA HIS A 33 -0.76 -1.91 5.49
C HIS A 33 0.55 -1.29 5.96
N ILE A 34 1.37 -0.84 5.01
CA ILE A 34 2.59 -0.11 5.33
C ILE A 34 2.32 1.39 5.17
N CYS A 35 1.89 1.99 6.28
CA CYS A 35 1.56 3.40 6.37
C CYS A 35 2.81 4.28 6.42
N ARG A 36 2.73 5.46 5.79
CA ARG A 36 3.77 6.50 5.87
C ARG A 36 3.33 7.71 6.69
N GLY A 37 2.23 7.57 7.41
CA GLY A 37 1.60 8.61 8.19
C GLY A 37 0.42 9.27 7.47
N ASN A 38 -0.64 9.51 8.22
CA ASN A 38 -1.88 10.09 7.70
C ASN A 38 -2.58 10.92 8.77
N TYR A 39 -2.01 12.07 9.13
CA TYR A 39 -2.57 12.98 10.11
C TYR A 39 -2.89 14.32 9.47
N HIS A 40 -4.20 14.68 9.44
CA HIS A 40 -4.70 15.95 8.92
C HIS A 40 -4.07 16.35 7.57
N SER A 41 -4.11 15.43 6.60
CA SER A 41 -3.53 15.57 5.25
C SER A 41 -2.00 15.65 5.20
N THR A 42 -1.28 15.23 6.24
CA THR A 42 0.17 15.16 6.26
C THR A 42 0.67 13.71 6.29
N PHE A 43 1.93 13.51 5.97
CA PHE A 43 2.65 12.25 6.15
C PHE A 43 3.83 12.44 7.11
N PHE A 44 4.33 11.35 7.67
CA PHE A 44 5.43 11.36 8.64
C PHE A 44 6.76 10.88 8.05
N THR A 45 6.71 9.87 7.17
CA THR A 45 7.90 9.25 6.58
C THR A 45 7.85 9.23 5.06
N SER A 46 9.04 9.17 4.45
CA SER A 46 9.22 8.97 3.01
C SER A 46 10.38 8.03 2.76
N GLY A 47 10.47 7.48 1.56
CA GLY A 47 11.51 6.57 1.12
C GLY A 47 10.93 5.39 0.35
N PRO A 48 11.71 4.78 -0.55
CA PRO A 48 11.30 3.61 -1.32
C PRO A 48 11.13 2.38 -0.42
N TYR A 49 10.40 1.38 -0.92
CA TYR A 49 10.17 0.11 -0.22
C TYR A 49 11.36 -0.86 -0.30
N ASP A 50 12.42 -0.54 -1.05
CA ASP A 50 13.59 -1.39 -1.26
C ASP A 50 14.17 -1.92 0.05
N SER A 51 14.24 -1.05 1.08
CA SER A 51 14.84 -1.39 2.38
C SER A 51 14.08 -2.44 3.19
N VAL A 52 12.80 -2.70 2.87
CA VAL A 52 11.94 -3.64 3.60
C VAL A 52 11.41 -4.78 2.73
N ALA A 53 11.62 -4.71 1.41
CA ALA A 53 11.01 -5.67 0.47
C ALA A 53 11.45 -7.11 0.71
N ASP A 54 12.73 -7.36 1.00
CA ASP A 54 13.25 -8.70 1.26
C ASP A 54 12.70 -9.34 2.56
N TYR A 55 12.18 -8.53 3.46
CA TYR A 55 11.52 -8.98 4.70
C TYR A 55 10.01 -9.01 4.53
N VAL A 56 9.38 -7.85 4.39
CA VAL A 56 7.92 -7.73 4.43
C VAL A 56 7.29 -8.31 3.16
N PHE A 57 7.76 -7.92 1.96
CA PHE A 57 7.13 -8.37 0.73
C PHE A 57 7.36 -9.87 0.48
N ALA A 58 8.57 -10.34 0.77
CA ALA A 58 8.91 -11.74 0.54
C ALA A 58 8.40 -12.67 1.64
N GLN A 59 8.40 -12.26 2.92
CA GLN A 59 8.37 -13.21 4.03
C GLN A 59 7.26 -12.96 5.08
N GLU A 60 6.53 -11.84 5.06
CA GLU A 60 5.41 -11.65 5.97
C GLU A 60 4.25 -12.58 5.58
N HIS A 61 3.63 -13.27 6.57
CA HIS A 61 2.61 -14.31 6.35
C HIS A 61 1.20 -13.71 6.19
N VAL A 62 1.04 -12.79 5.23
CA VAL A 62 -0.23 -12.14 4.89
C VAL A 62 -0.69 -12.49 3.48
N ASP A 63 -1.97 -12.32 3.20
CA ASP A 63 -2.57 -12.63 1.89
C ASP A 63 -2.48 -11.45 0.92
N ALA A 64 -2.38 -10.21 1.45
CA ALA A 64 -2.16 -9.02 0.63
C ALA A 64 -1.41 -7.92 1.37
N LEU A 65 -0.70 -7.10 0.59
CA LEU A 65 0.01 -5.91 1.04
C LEU A 65 -0.69 -4.66 0.49
N LEU A 66 -1.10 -3.74 1.37
CA LEU A 66 -1.66 -2.44 1.01
C LEU A 66 -0.53 -1.40 1.10
N LEU A 67 -0.12 -0.88 -0.05
CA LEU A 67 1.09 -0.05 -0.19
C LEU A 67 0.75 1.35 -0.69
N GLU A 68 1.32 2.37 -0.07
CA GLU A 68 1.13 3.76 -0.47
C GLU A 68 2.03 4.12 -1.66
N TYR A 69 1.42 4.42 -2.81
CA TYR A 69 2.09 4.82 -4.05
C TYR A 69 1.47 6.06 -4.70
N ASP A 70 0.77 6.89 -3.93
CA ASP A 70 0.04 8.06 -4.40
C ASP A 70 0.95 9.21 -4.89
N ASP A 71 2.22 9.23 -4.48
CA ASP A 71 3.20 10.21 -4.95
C ASP A 71 4.65 9.66 -4.96
N ALA A 72 5.58 10.53 -5.35
CA ALA A 72 7.00 10.17 -5.53
C ALA A 72 7.73 9.79 -4.22
N ARG A 73 7.17 10.06 -3.03
CA ARG A 73 7.83 9.74 -1.74
C ARG A 73 8.03 8.24 -1.53
N SER A 74 7.26 7.41 -2.22
CA SER A 74 7.33 5.95 -2.10
C SER A 74 8.31 5.28 -3.06
N GLY A 75 8.97 6.04 -3.94
CA GLY A 75 9.84 5.49 -4.97
C GLY A 75 9.07 4.80 -6.10
N GLY A 76 9.76 3.93 -6.83
CA GLY A 76 9.20 3.16 -7.95
C GLY A 76 8.69 1.78 -7.53
N PHE A 77 8.21 1.01 -8.53
CA PHE A 77 7.59 -0.30 -8.33
C PHE A 77 8.56 -1.50 -8.34
N ALA A 78 9.86 -1.28 -8.57
CA ALA A 78 10.85 -2.36 -8.62
C ALA A 78 10.82 -3.29 -7.37
N PRO A 79 10.58 -2.80 -6.13
CA PRO A 79 10.45 -3.66 -4.96
C PRO A 79 9.33 -4.71 -5.05
N LEU A 80 8.30 -4.50 -5.89
CA LEU A 80 7.19 -5.45 -6.08
C LEU A 80 7.66 -6.80 -6.65
N ALA A 81 8.80 -6.84 -7.33
CA ALA A 81 9.41 -8.10 -7.80
C ALA A 81 9.79 -9.05 -6.64
N LYS A 82 9.84 -8.55 -5.41
CA LYS A 82 10.12 -9.34 -4.20
C LYS A 82 8.87 -9.92 -3.54
N VAL A 83 7.68 -9.53 -3.98
CA VAL A 83 6.42 -10.03 -3.40
C VAL A 83 6.27 -11.51 -3.69
N SER A 84 6.13 -12.33 -2.65
CA SER A 84 5.97 -13.78 -2.81
C SER A 84 4.72 -14.10 -3.66
N PRO A 85 4.74 -15.21 -4.43
CA PRO A 85 3.74 -15.48 -5.46
C PRO A 85 2.32 -15.71 -4.93
N ASP A 86 2.17 -16.01 -3.66
CA ASP A 86 0.91 -16.23 -2.95
C ASP A 86 0.19 -14.95 -2.53
N LYS A 87 0.85 -13.77 -2.61
CA LYS A 87 0.30 -12.48 -2.15
C LYS A 87 -0.27 -11.64 -3.28
N LYS A 88 -1.32 -10.89 -2.94
CA LYS A 88 -1.78 -9.74 -3.73
C LYS A 88 -1.12 -8.44 -3.27
N VAL A 89 -1.11 -7.45 -4.15
CA VAL A 89 -0.68 -6.09 -3.84
C VAL A 89 -1.81 -5.12 -4.16
N VAL A 90 -2.20 -4.34 -3.16
CA VAL A 90 -3.17 -3.26 -3.32
C VAL A 90 -2.39 -1.95 -3.48
N LEU A 91 -2.42 -1.41 -4.69
CA LEU A 91 -1.74 -0.17 -5.04
C LEU A 91 -2.57 1.03 -4.55
N GLY A 92 -2.10 1.70 -3.53
CA GLY A 92 -2.66 2.93 -3.00
C GLY A 92 -2.26 4.12 -3.87
N LEU A 93 -2.86 4.28 -5.04
CA LEU A 93 -2.51 5.31 -6.03
C LEU A 93 -3.34 6.60 -5.91
N ILE A 94 -4.44 6.55 -5.17
CA ILE A 94 -5.34 7.70 -4.98
C ILE A 94 -5.04 8.34 -3.63
N THR A 95 -4.59 9.60 -3.63
CA THR A 95 -4.25 10.28 -2.38
C THR A 95 -5.50 10.62 -1.55
N THR A 96 -5.41 10.41 -0.24
CA THR A 96 -6.43 10.89 0.71
C THR A 96 -6.03 12.21 1.38
N LYS A 97 -4.94 12.83 0.92
CA LYS A 97 -4.37 14.05 1.52
C LYS A 97 -4.75 15.33 0.79
N LYS A 98 -5.23 15.22 -0.44
CA LYS A 98 -5.59 16.34 -1.30
C LYS A 98 -6.97 16.11 -1.91
N PRO A 99 -7.80 17.17 -2.04
CA PRO A 99 -9.17 17.05 -2.56
C PRO A 99 -9.25 16.79 -4.07
N GLU A 100 -8.23 17.19 -4.84
CA GLU A 100 -8.25 17.07 -6.30
C GLU A 100 -8.31 15.61 -6.70
N LEU A 101 -9.13 15.30 -7.71
CA LEU A 101 -9.14 13.98 -8.33
C LEU A 101 -7.87 13.76 -9.15
N GLU A 102 -7.37 12.56 -9.09
CA GLU A 102 -6.29 12.11 -9.95
C GLU A 102 -6.76 12.00 -11.40
N ASP A 103 -5.83 12.17 -12.31
CA ASP A 103 -6.01 11.89 -13.73
C ASP A 103 -6.11 10.37 -13.94
N LYS A 104 -7.27 9.90 -14.41
CA LYS A 104 -7.57 8.49 -14.59
C LYS A 104 -6.54 7.77 -15.45
N ASP A 105 -6.17 8.33 -16.59
CA ASP A 105 -5.25 7.71 -17.54
C ASP A 105 -3.84 7.57 -16.93
N LYS A 106 -3.43 8.54 -16.11
CA LYS A 106 -2.16 8.45 -15.38
C LYS A 106 -2.18 7.36 -14.31
N VAL A 107 -3.29 7.18 -13.62
CA VAL A 107 -3.42 6.10 -12.63
C VAL A 107 -3.37 4.74 -13.32
N ILE A 108 -4.08 4.58 -14.44
CA ILE A 108 -4.05 3.36 -15.27
C ILE A 108 -2.62 3.07 -15.76
N ALA A 109 -1.94 4.09 -16.29
CA ALA A 109 -0.55 3.95 -16.72
C ALA A 109 0.38 3.49 -15.58
N ARG A 110 0.17 3.96 -14.36
CA ARG A 110 0.93 3.50 -13.18
C ARG A 110 0.61 2.08 -12.77
N ILE A 111 -0.62 1.62 -12.93
CA ILE A 111 -0.98 0.21 -12.73
C ILE A 111 -0.20 -0.67 -13.72
N HIS A 112 -0.18 -0.30 -15.01
CA HIS A 112 0.61 -1.03 -16.02
C HIS A 112 2.12 -0.89 -15.84
N GLU A 113 2.60 0.15 -15.18
CA GLU A 113 4.00 0.23 -14.77
C GLU A 113 4.33 -0.82 -13.69
N ALA A 114 3.43 -0.97 -12.70
CA ALA A 114 3.58 -1.98 -11.65
C ALA A 114 3.47 -3.42 -12.20
N GLU A 115 2.65 -3.63 -13.23
CA GLU A 115 2.47 -4.94 -13.92
C GLU A 115 3.79 -5.50 -14.48
N LYS A 116 4.79 -4.67 -14.75
CA LYS A 116 6.12 -5.12 -15.17
C LYS A 116 6.86 -5.95 -14.11
N TYR A 117 6.43 -5.89 -12.86
CA TYR A 117 7.07 -6.54 -11.71
C TYR A 117 6.21 -7.61 -11.06
N ILE A 118 4.89 -7.54 -11.20
CA ILE A 118 3.92 -8.47 -10.60
C ILE A 118 2.70 -8.58 -11.52
N PRO A 119 2.20 -9.80 -11.83
CA PRO A 119 1.08 -9.99 -12.74
C PRO A 119 -0.17 -9.19 -12.35
N LEU A 120 -0.91 -8.69 -13.36
CA LEU A 120 -2.07 -7.81 -13.17
C LEU A 120 -3.17 -8.44 -12.30
N GLU A 121 -3.38 -9.76 -12.38
CA GLU A 121 -4.36 -10.50 -11.57
C GLU A 121 -4.02 -10.53 -10.07
N ARG A 122 -2.80 -10.16 -9.72
CA ARG A 122 -2.33 -10.01 -8.34
C ARG A 122 -2.33 -8.55 -7.87
N LEU A 123 -2.64 -7.61 -8.76
CA LEU A 123 -2.74 -6.18 -8.45
C LEU A 123 -4.19 -5.81 -8.13
N CYS A 124 -4.37 -4.87 -7.23
CA CYS A 124 -5.62 -4.21 -6.90
C CYS A 124 -5.36 -2.71 -6.76
N LEU A 125 -6.43 -1.91 -6.77
CA LEU A 125 -6.36 -0.45 -6.59
C LEU A 125 -7.09 -0.03 -5.32
N SER A 126 -6.54 0.93 -4.59
CA SER A 126 -7.20 1.59 -3.47
C SER A 126 -6.76 3.05 -3.29
N PRO A 127 -7.46 3.82 -2.43
CA PRO A 127 -6.85 4.98 -1.82
C PRO A 127 -5.56 4.60 -1.07
N GLN A 128 -4.65 5.56 -0.94
CA GLN A 128 -3.33 5.32 -0.34
C GLN A 128 -3.42 4.95 1.15
N CYS A 129 -4.40 5.50 1.87
CA CYS A 129 -4.70 5.22 3.28
C CYS A 129 -6.19 5.54 3.53
N GLY A 130 -6.63 5.61 4.79
CA GLY A 130 -7.95 6.12 5.15
C GLY A 130 -8.07 7.63 4.95
N PHE A 131 -9.30 8.17 4.97
CA PHE A 131 -9.59 9.60 4.86
C PHE A 131 -9.57 10.32 6.22
N ALA A 132 -9.48 9.57 7.30
CA ALA A 132 -9.34 10.09 8.66
C ALA A 132 -8.55 9.08 9.51
N SER A 133 -7.45 9.52 10.12
CA SER A 133 -6.69 8.72 11.09
C SER A 133 -7.16 8.95 12.52
N CYS A 134 -7.91 10.04 12.73
CA CYS A 134 -8.48 10.45 14.00
C CYS A 134 -9.69 11.37 13.72
N GLU A 135 -10.35 11.84 14.77
CA GLU A 135 -11.56 12.67 14.70
C GLU A 135 -11.46 13.93 13.85
N ILE A 136 -10.26 14.53 13.76
CA ILE A 136 -10.05 15.73 12.95
C ILE A 136 -10.13 15.44 11.42
N GLY A 137 -9.87 14.19 11.00
CA GLY A 137 -9.86 13.80 9.59
C GLY A 137 -8.80 14.49 8.73
N ASN A 138 -8.85 14.23 7.44
CA ASN A 138 -8.04 14.92 6.44
C ASN A 138 -8.80 16.15 5.90
N LYS A 139 -8.07 17.05 5.21
CA LYS A 139 -8.63 18.27 4.58
C LYS A 139 -9.38 17.93 3.28
N ILE A 140 -10.34 17.04 3.37
CA ILE A 140 -11.15 16.51 2.27
C ILE A 140 -12.60 16.45 2.77
N THR A 141 -13.55 16.95 1.97
CA THR A 141 -14.96 16.84 2.29
C THR A 141 -15.50 15.44 2.01
N GLU A 142 -16.69 15.14 2.52
CA GLU A 142 -17.37 13.87 2.26
C GLU A 142 -17.63 13.66 0.77
N GLU A 143 -18.07 14.69 0.05
CA GLU A 143 -18.30 14.64 -1.39
C GLU A 143 -17.02 14.34 -2.16
N GLN A 144 -15.90 14.92 -1.75
CA GLN A 144 -14.59 14.67 -2.35
C GLN A 144 -14.10 13.25 -2.07
N GLN A 145 -14.35 12.73 -0.87
CA GLN A 145 -14.09 11.32 -0.55
C GLN A 145 -14.88 10.39 -1.47
N TRP A 146 -16.20 10.62 -1.61
CA TRP A 146 -17.03 9.80 -2.49
C TRP A 146 -16.62 9.89 -3.95
N ALA A 147 -16.22 11.08 -4.43
CA ALA A 147 -15.71 11.25 -5.77
C ALA A 147 -14.42 10.43 -6.01
N LYS A 148 -13.50 10.40 -5.05
CA LYS A 148 -12.28 9.58 -5.13
C LYS A 148 -12.59 8.08 -5.12
N LEU A 149 -13.53 7.62 -4.31
CA LEU A 149 -13.97 6.22 -4.29
C LEU A 149 -14.66 5.82 -5.59
N ALA A 150 -15.44 6.73 -6.19
CA ALA A 150 -16.04 6.52 -7.52
C ALA A 150 -14.97 6.39 -8.60
N LEU A 151 -13.92 7.22 -8.56
CA LEU A 151 -12.78 7.12 -9.47
C LEU A 151 -12.04 5.78 -9.33
N VAL A 152 -11.80 5.30 -8.10
CA VAL A 152 -11.21 3.96 -7.86
C VAL A 152 -12.04 2.88 -8.52
N LYS A 153 -13.38 2.92 -8.34
CA LYS A 153 -14.29 1.95 -8.94
C LYS A 153 -14.24 2.01 -10.48
N GLU A 154 -14.32 3.20 -11.06
CA GLU A 154 -14.28 3.40 -12.52
C GLU A 154 -12.98 2.81 -13.12
N ILE A 155 -11.84 3.12 -12.53
CA ILE A 155 -10.54 2.59 -12.97
C ILE A 155 -10.51 1.06 -12.83
N ALA A 156 -10.98 0.53 -11.70
CA ALA A 156 -10.98 -0.91 -11.48
C ALA A 156 -11.86 -1.66 -12.50
N GLU A 157 -13.03 -1.12 -12.83
CA GLU A 157 -13.94 -1.67 -13.86
C GLU A 157 -13.34 -1.60 -15.28
N GLU A 158 -12.40 -0.71 -15.52
CA GLU A 158 -11.70 -0.61 -16.81
C GLU A 158 -10.50 -1.55 -16.91
N VAL A 159 -9.70 -1.64 -15.87
CA VAL A 159 -8.42 -2.38 -15.87
C VAL A 159 -8.64 -3.88 -15.67
N TRP A 160 -9.59 -4.30 -14.81
CA TRP A 160 -9.83 -5.71 -14.45
C TRP A 160 -11.17 -6.24 -14.99
N LYS A 161 -11.44 -5.98 -16.26
CA LYS A 161 -12.61 -6.54 -16.99
C LYS A 161 -12.46 -8.02 -17.28
#